data_1a46206a16c5ebc521cd309972fb01c2
#
_entry.id   1a46206a16c5ebc521cd309972fb01c2
#
_cell.length_a   1.000
_cell.length_b   1.000
_cell.length_c   1.000
_cell.angle_alpha   90.00
_cell.angle_beta   90.00
_cell.angle_gamma   90.00
#
_symmetry.space_group_name_H-M   'P 1'
#
loop_
_entity.id
_entity.type
_entity.pdbx_description
1 polymer ?
#
loop_
_entity_poly.entity_id
_entity_poly.type
_entity_poly.pdbx_seq_one_letter_code
_entity_poly.pdbx_strand_id
1 'polypeptide(L)'
;MLNDEIKDYWEGESYVYSDIIKKSLDDEGKNAWADLVLGNAPKKEKLEILDVGTGPGFFPVLLGEKGHHVTGIDITENMIRRAAENISAAGVKADLAVMDCQNIQYHDESFDLVVCRDLTWTLADPVKAYKEWTRVLRKGGVLLVFDACWYLHLFDEKRMKVFEEYNNNLRKKYGHGIFDGHKNTKKCDELSKKLFMSDK
;
A
#
# COMPACT_ATOMS: atom_id res chain seq x y z
N MET A 1 1.66 -11.22 18.59
CA MET A 1 2.11 -9.79 18.75
C MET A 1 1.36 -8.92 17.74
N LEU A 2 1.44 -7.57 17.81
CA LEU A 2 0.66 -6.68 16.92
C LEU A 2 0.93 -6.94 15.41
N ASN A 3 2.19 -7.18 15.05
CA ASN A 3 2.55 -7.55 13.65
C ASN A 3 1.86 -8.83 13.17
N ASP A 4 1.67 -9.83 14.03
CA ASP A 4 0.98 -11.07 13.66
C ASP A 4 -0.51 -10.82 13.42
N GLU A 5 -1.14 -9.97 14.25
CA GLU A 5 -2.54 -9.56 14.05
C GLU A 5 -2.73 -8.79 12.74
N ILE A 6 -1.78 -7.90 12.39
CA ILE A 6 -1.75 -7.16 11.12
C ILE A 6 -1.62 -8.14 9.95
N LYS A 7 -0.64 -9.06 10.04
CA LYS A 7 -0.43 -10.09 9.02
C LYS A 7 -1.69 -10.92 8.81
N ASP A 8 -2.28 -11.46 9.88
CA ASP A 8 -3.48 -12.30 9.82
C ASP A 8 -4.69 -11.55 9.23
N TYR A 9 -4.80 -10.25 9.51
CA TYR A 9 -5.85 -9.42 8.93
C TYR A 9 -5.68 -9.35 7.40
N TRP A 10 -4.49 -8.95 6.91
CA TRP A 10 -4.22 -8.77 5.49
C TRP A 10 -4.16 -10.08 4.69
N GLU A 11 -3.75 -11.20 5.33
CA GLU A 11 -3.89 -12.54 4.73
C GLU A 11 -5.36 -12.84 4.36
N GLY A 12 -6.29 -12.48 5.26
CA GLY A 12 -7.73 -12.65 5.03
C GLY A 12 -8.32 -11.72 3.97
N GLU A 13 -7.81 -10.49 3.84
CA GLU A 13 -8.33 -9.46 2.91
C GLU A 13 -7.73 -9.55 1.50
N SER A 14 -6.70 -10.36 1.30
CA SER A 14 -5.89 -10.41 0.07
C SER A 14 -6.72 -10.62 -1.21
N TYR A 15 -7.79 -11.40 -1.15
CA TYR A 15 -8.64 -11.65 -2.31
C TYR A 15 -9.45 -10.41 -2.71
N VAL A 16 -10.15 -9.80 -1.73
CA VAL A 16 -10.99 -8.61 -1.95
C VAL A 16 -10.14 -7.44 -2.41
N TYR A 17 -8.98 -7.24 -1.76
CA TYR A 17 -8.08 -6.15 -2.09
C TYR A 17 -7.45 -6.34 -3.48
N SER A 18 -7.16 -7.58 -3.90
CA SER A 18 -6.70 -7.87 -5.27
C SER A 18 -7.70 -7.44 -6.33
N ASP A 19 -8.99 -7.63 -6.11
CA ASP A 19 -10.02 -7.20 -7.06
C ASP A 19 -10.13 -5.66 -7.15
N ILE A 20 -9.91 -4.96 -6.04
CA ILE A 20 -9.83 -3.48 -6.02
C ILE A 20 -8.63 -3.02 -6.85
N ILE A 21 -7.46 -3.64 -6.65
CA ILE A 21 -6.24 -3.28 -7.38
C ILE A 21 -6.37 -3.56 -8.87
N LYS A 22 -6.96 -4.69 -9.28
CA LYS A 22 -7.23 -4.98 -10.70
C LYS A 22 -8.06 -3.88 -11.36
N LYS A 23 -9.15 -3.46 -10.72
CA LYS A 23 -9.97 -2.34 -11.21
C LYS A 23 -9.17 -1.04 -11.32
N SER A 24 -8.30 -0.76 -10.36
CA SER A 24 -7.43 0.43 -10.40
C SER A 24 -6.38 0.36 -11.52
N LEU A 25 -5.93 -0.84 -11.88
CA LEU A 25 -4.99 -1.06 -13.01
C LEU A 25 -5.69 -0.96 -14.37
N ASP A 26 -6.99 -1.24 -14.43
CA ASP A 26 -7.81 -1.11 -15.65
C ASP A 26 -8.35 0.32 -15.85
N ASP A 27 -8.27 1.18 -14.82
CA ASP A 27 -8.76 2.56 -14.87
C ASP A 27 -7.80 3.46 -15.69
N GLU A 28 -8.37 4.39 -16.46
CA GLU A 28 -7.61 5.45 -17.15
C GLU A 28 -6.73 6.28 -16.20
N GLY A 29 -7.14 6.41 -14.92
CA GLY A 29 -6.41 7.08 -13.85
C GLY A 29 -5.05 6.43 -13.51
N LYS A 30 -4.76 5.20 -13.93
CA LYS A 30 -3.47 4.56 -13.66
C LYS A 30 -2.27 5.36 -14.20
N ASN A 31 -2.41 6.00 -15.36
CA ASN A 31 -1.34 6.81 -15.93
C ASN A 31 -1.05 8.06 -15.09
N ALA A 32 -2.06 8.68 -14.48
CA ALA A 32 -1.85 9.79 -13.57
C ALA A 32 -1.01 9.39 -12.32
N TRP A 33 -1.17 8.16 -11.84
CA TRP A 33 -0.32 7.60 -10.79
C TRP A 33 1.14 7.44 -11.26
N ALA A 34 1.36 6.92 -12.48
CA ALA A 34 2.71 6.79 -13.02
C ALA A 34 3.38 8.17 -13.17
N ASP A 35 2.66 9.15 -13.73
CA ASP A 35 3.14 10.52 -13.91
C ASP A 35 3.47 11.18 -12.57
N LEU A 36 2.62 10.99 -11.54
CA LEU A 36 2.85 11.50 -10.21
C LEU A 36 4.12 10.92 -9.57
N VAL A 37 4.28 9.60 -9.62
CA VAL A 37 5.45 8.92 -9.04
C VAL A 37 6.71 9.29 -9.80
N LEU A 38 6.73 9.16 -11.13
CA LEU A 38 7.91 9.41 -11.96
C LEU A 38 8.24 10.89 -12.08
N GLY A 39 7.24 11.77 -11.94
CA GLY A 39 7.41 13.22 -11.86
C GLY A 39 8.24 13.66 -10.66
N ASN A 40 8.15 12.92 -9.54
CA ASN A 40 8.85 13.19 -8.29
C ASN A 40 10.05 12.25 -8.03
N ALA A 41 10.30 11.26 -8.88
CA ALA A 41 11.43 10.35 -8.78
C ALA A 41 12.75 10.96 -9.30
N PRO A 42 13.91 10.38 -8.94
CA PRO A 42 15.18 10.75 -9.55
C PRO A 42 15.15 10.60 -11.08
N LYS A 43 15.77 11.54 -11.80
CA LYS A 43 15.76 11.53 -13.27
C LYS A 43 16.78 10.54 -13.80
N LYS A 44 16.37 9.29 -13.99
CA LYS A 44 17.13 8.18 -14.57
C LYS A 44 16.29 7.46 -15.61
N GLU A 45 16.94 6.90 -16.63
CA GLU A 45 16.28 6.11 -17.67
C GLU A 45 15.62 4.86 -17.05
N LYS A 46 16.34 4.17 -16.17
CA LYS A 46 15.84 3.01 -15.43
C LYS A 46 16.13 3.15 -13.94
N LEU A 47 15.08 3.10 -13.15
CA LEU A 47 15.12 3.18 -11.69
C LEU A 47 15.11 1.78 -11.08
N GLU A 48 15.85 1.61 -9.97
CA GLU A 48 15.68 0.53 -9.01
C GLU A 48 14.68 1.00 -7.95
N ILE A 49 13.48 0.42 -7.91
CA ILE A 49 12.35 0.87 -7.09
C ILE A 49 11.99 -0.21 -6.08
N LEU A 50 11.82 0.17 -4.82
CA LEU A 50 11.23 -0.68 -3.79
C LEU A 50 9.81 -0.21 -3.49
N ASP A 51 8.84 -1.09 -3.67
CA ASP A 51 7.44 -0.91 -3.26
C ASP A 51 7.21 -1.63 -1.94
N VAL A 52 7.07 -0.86 -0.84
CA VAL A 52 6.89 -1.40 0.51
C VAL A 52 5.41 -1.54 0.83
N GLY A 53 5.00 -2.75 1.25
CA GLY A 53 3.59 -3.11 1.36
C GLY A 53 2.94 -3.17 -0.02
N THR A 54 3.58 -3.88 -0.95
CA THR A 54 3.16 -3.93 -2.36
C THR A 54 1.75 -4.46 -2.57
N GLY A 55 1.21 -5.18 -1.57
CA GLY A 55 -0.10 -5.81 -1.67
C GLY A 55 -0.22 -6.65 -2.94
N PRO A 56 -1.31 -6.50 -3.72
CA PRO A 56 -1.50 -7.22 -4.99
C PRO A 56 -0.71 -6.66 -6.18
N GLY A 57 0.31 -5.80 -5.97
CA GLY A 57 1.28 -5.42 -6.98
C GLY A 57 0.88 -4.24 -7.87
N PHE A 58 0.23 -3.22 -7.33
CA PHE A 58 -0.16 -2.03 -8.11
C PHE A 58 1.05 -1.32 -8.73
N PHE A 59 2.02 -0.89 -7.92
CA PHE A 59 3.21 -0.20 -8.44
C PHE A 59 4.15 -1.10 -9.25
N PRO A 60 4.39 -2.39 -8.89
CA PRO A 60 5.13 -3.31 -9.74
C PRO A 60 4.57 -3.43 -11.16
N VAL A 61 3.25 -3.52 -11.32
CA VAL A 61 2.63 -3.52 -12.66
C VAL A 61 2.83 -2.17 -13.33
N LEU A 62 2.40 -1.09 -12.67
CA LEU A 62 2.38 0.26 -13.23
C LEU A 62 3.76 0.77 -13.67
N LEU A 63 4.77 0.62 -12.79
CA LEU A 63 6.12 1.13 -13.04
C LEU A 63 6.96 0.15 -13.86
N GLY A 64 6.64 -1.15 -13.82
CA GLY A 64 7.18 -2.16 -14.71
C GLY A 64 6.76 -1.94 -16.16
N GLU A 65 5.50 -1.56 -16.43
CA GLU A 65 5.02 -1.13 -17.77
C GLU A 65 5.81 0.08 -18.32
N LYS A 66 6.35 0.93 -17.44
CA LYS A 66 7.18 2.09 -17.81
C LYS A 66 8.68 1.73 -17.96
N GLY A 67 9.04 0.45 -17.82
CA GLY A 67 10.40 -0.06 -18.04
C GLY A 67 11.34 0.01 -16.85
N HIS A 68 10.83 0.37 -15.65
CA HIS A 68 11.63 0.40 -14.42
C HIS A 68 11.75 -0.99 -13.79
N HIS A 69 12.80 -1.20 -12.98
CA HIS A 69 12.95 -2.41 -12.19
C HIS A 69 12.30 -2.22 -10.82
N VAL A 70 11.28 -3.02 -10.53
CA VAL A 70 10.51 -2.89 -9.30
C VAL A 70 10.65 -4.14 -8.46
N THR A 71 10.98 -3.94 -7.19
CA THR A 71 10.95 -4.97 -6.15
C THR A 71 9.76 -4.67 -5.23
N GLY A 72 8.81 -5.59 -5.14
CA GLY A 72 7.67 -5.48 -4.23
C GLY A 72 7.86 -6.35 -2.99
N ILE A 73 7.67 -5.78 -1.81
CA ILE A 73 7.69 -6.54 -0.55
C ILE A 73 6.36 -6.40 0.18
N ASP A 74 5.91 -7.49 0.79
CA ASP A 74 4.72 -7.52 1.65
C ASP A 74 4.93 -8.54 2.77
N ILE A 75 4.35 -8.31 3.94
CA ILE A 75 4.47 -9.22 5.08
C ILE A 75 3.65 -10.50 4.89
N THR A 76 2.69 -10.50 3.97
CA THR A 76 1.74 -11.58 3.74
C THR A 76 2.06 -12.40 2.48
N GLU A 77 2.00 -13.71 2.59
CA GLU A 77 2.23 -14.61 1.46
C GLU A 77 1.11 -14.51 0.42
N ASN A 78 -0.13 -14.34 0.88
CA ASN A 78 -1.27 -14.22 -0.02
C ASN A 78 -1.20 -12.96 -0.89
N MET A 79 -0.75 -11.80 -0.37
CA MET A 79 -0.57 -10.59 -1.17
C MET A 79 0.52 -10.79 -2.22
N ILE A 80 1.68 -11.35 -1.84
CA ILE A 80 2.77 -11.65 -2.78
C ILE A 80 2.30 -12.60 -3.90
N ARG A 81 1.52 -13.63 -3.57
CA ARG A 81 0.94 -14.50 -4.59
C ARG A 81 0.01 -13.74 -5.54
N ARG A 82 -0.85 -12.86 -5.02
CA ARG A 82 -1.73 -12.02 -5.84
C ARG A 82 -0.94 -11.04 -6.72
N ALA A 83 0.13 -10.45 -6.16
CA ALA A 83 1.04 -9.61 -6.95
C ALA A 83 1.66 -10.38 -8.13
N ALA A 84 2.15 -11.59 -7.88
CA ALA A 84 2.71 -12.45 -8.95
C ALA A 84 1.68 -12.76 -10.06
N GLU A 85 0.43 -13.06 -9.69
CA GLU A 85 -0.66 -13.28 -10.63
C GLU A 85 -0.93 -12.03 -11.50
N ASN A 86 -1.02 -10.84 -10.87
CA ASN A 86 -1.32 -9.60 -11.56
C ASN A 86 -0.15 -9.13 -12.46
N ILE A 87 1.08 -9.25 -11.98
CA ILE A 87 2.32 -8.93 -12.74
C ILE A 87 2.43 -9.83 -13.97
N SER A 88 2.19 -11.14 -13.79
CA SER A 88 2.18 -12.09 -14.90
C SER A 88 1.08 -11.79 -15.93
N ALA A 89 -0.13 -11.45 -15.47
CA ALA A 89 -1.25 -11.08 -16.34
C ALA A 89 -0.97 -9.81 -17.15
N ALA A 90 -0.25 -8.84 -16.56
CA ALA A 90 0.17 -7.61 -17.23
C ALA A 90 1.38 -7.81 -18.17
N GLY A 91 2.02 -8.98 -18.17
CA GLY A 91 3.20 -9.26 -19.01
C GLY A 91 4.46 -8.49 -18.60
N VAL A 92 4.51 -7.96 -17.38
CA VAL A 92 5.67 -7.23 -16.83
C VAL A 92 6.53 -8.14 -15.96
N LYS A 93 7.74 -7.66 -15.60
CA LYS A 93 8.65 -8.34 -14.68
C LYS A 93 8.88 -7.48 -13.46
N ALA A 94 8.81 -8.10 -12.30
CA ALA A 94 9.18 -7.50 -11.01
C ALA A 94 9.70 -8.59 -10.07
N ASP A 95 10.54 -8.20 -9.10
CA ASP A 95 10.94 -9.08 -8.03
C ASP A 95 9.94 -8.98 -6.89
N LEU A 96 9.65 -10.11 -6.23
CA LEU A 96 8.70 -10.16 -5.13
C LEU A 96 9.30 -10.93 -3.95
N ALA A 97 9.08 -10.42 -2.73
CA ALA A 97 9.49 -11.11 -1.53
C ALA A 97 8.47 -10.96 -0.38
N VAL A 98 8.23 -12.04 0.36
CA VAL A 98 7.56 -11.96 1.66
C VAL A 98 8.53 -11.37 2.67
N MET A 99 8.27 -10.14 3.14
CA MET A 99 9.21 -9.39 3.99
C MET A 99 8.50 -8.33 4.81
N ASP A 100 8.91 -8.16 6.08
CA ASP A 100 8.46 -7.06 6.93
C ASP A 100 9.18 -5.76 6.51
N CYS A 101 8.42 -4.76 6.12
CA CYS A 101 8.96 -3.44 5.74
C CYS A 101 9.61 -2.67 6.90
N GLN A 102 9.43 -3.15 8.14
CA GLN A 102 10.12 -2.65 9.34
C GLN A 102 11.45 -3.38 9.60
N ASN A 103 11.81 -4.38 8.77
CA ASN A 103 13.05 -5.16 8.87
C ASN A 103 13.47 -5.65 7.49
N ILE A 104 13.92 -4.71 6.64
CA ILE A 104 14.24 -4.95 5.24
C ILE A 104 15.57 -5.67 5.07
N GLN A 105 15.57 -6.79 4.33
CA GLN A 105 16.73 -7.67 4.12
C GLN A 105 17.57 -7.28 2.87
N TYR A 106 17.47 -6.04 2.43
CA TYR A 106 18.31 -5.49 1.38
C TYR A 106 19.44 -4.65 1.99
N HIS A 107 20.56 -4.53 1.26
CA HIS A 107 21.68 -3.70 1.67
C HIS A 107 21.33 -2.21 1.68
N ASP A 108 22.12 -1.44 2.42
CA ASP A 108 22.05 0.02 2.39
C ASP A 108 22.24 0.52 0.95
N GLU A 109 21.61 1.64 0.62
CA GLU A 109 21.77 2.32 -0.67
C GLU A 109 21.47 1.40 -1.90
N SER A 110 20.46 0.52 -1.82
CA SER A 110 20.09 -0.42 -2.89
C SER A 110 19.14 0.18 -3.92
N PHE A 111 18.27 1.13 -3.52
CA PHE A 111 17.18 1.63 -4.34
C PHE A 111 17.28 3.13 -4.64
N ASP A 112 16.82 3.53 -5.80
CA ASP A 112 16.71 4.94 -6.22
C ASP A 112 15.44 5.58 -5.70
N LEU A 113 14.37 4.79 -5.57
CA LEU A 113 13.06 5.19 -5.13
C LEU A 113 12.49 4.14 -4.17
N VAL A 114 11.98 4.58 -3.03
CA VAL A 114 11.08 3.79 -2.19
C VAL A 114 9.70 4.41 -2.31
N VAL A 115 8.70 3.59 -2.57
CA VAL A 115 7.31 4.02 -2.69
C VAL A 115 6.42 3.15 -1.82
N CYS A 116 5.38 3.73 -1.23
CA CYS A 116 4.29 2.98 -0.62
C CYS A 116 2.95 3.69 -0.80
N ARG A 117 1.88 2.90 -0.78
CA ARG A 117 0.50 3.38 -0.84
C ARG A 117 -0.38 2.65 0.14
N ASP A 118 -1.17 3.42 0.92
CA ASP A 118 -2.16 2.89 1.86
C ASP A 118 -1.59 1.91 2.91
N LEU A 119 -0.34 2.16 3.38
CA LEU A 119 0.40 1.27 4.28
C LEU A 119 0.64 1.87 5.67
N THR A 120 0.95 3.17 5.77
CA THR A 120 1.54 3.73 7.01
C THR A 120 0.60 3.69 8.20
N TRP A 121 -0.70 3.71 7.97
CA TRP A 121 -1.72 3.60 9.01
C TRP A 121 -1.75 2.23 9.71
N THR A 122 -1.18 1.19 9.09
CA THR A 122 -1.16 -0.20 9.61
C THR A 122 0.19 -0.63 10.20
N LEU A 123 1.18 0.27 10.28
CA LEU A 123 2.49 -0.06 10.83
C LEU A 123 2.47 -0.17 12.36
N ALA A 124 3.06 -1.25 12.89
CA ALA A 124 3.23 -1.42 14.33
C ALA A 124 4.31 -0.49 14.90
N ASP A 125 5.38 -0.23 14.16
CA ASP A 125 6.47 0.70 14.48
C ASP A 125 6.83 1.57 13.27
N PRO A 126 6.12 2.70 13.04
CA PRO A 126 6.40 3.58 11.93
C PRO A 126 7.82 4.15 11.94
N VAL A 127 8.37 4.43 13.13
CA VAL A 127 9.73 5.00 13.25
C VAL A 127 10.76 4.01 12.72
N LYS A 128 10.62 2.75 13.07
CA LYS A 128 11.49 1.69 12.56
C LYS A 128 11.33 1.51 11.05
N ALA A 129 10.10 1.52 10.54
CA ALA A 129 9.82 1.42 9.11
C ALA A 129 10.52 2.53 8.32
N TYR A 130 10.32 3.79 8.69
CA TYR A 130 10.94 4.93 8.00
C TYR A 130 12.47 4.91 8.07
N LYS A 131 13.08 4.41 9.16
CA LYS A 131 14.53 4.21 9.26
C LYS A 131 15.02 3.17 8.24
N GLU A 132 14.33 2.05 8.10
CA GLU A 132 14.67 1.02 7.13
C GLU A 132 14.50 1.53 5.69
N TRP A 133 13.40 2.24 5.40
CA TRP A 133 13.14 2.80 4.08
C TRP A 133 14.22 3.82 3.67
N THR A 134 14.66 4.67 4.61
CA THR A 134 15.74 5.62 4.36
C THR A 134 17.10 4.94 4.26
N ARG A 135 17.37 3.87 5.01
CA ARG A 135 18.61 3.11 4.95
C ARG A 135 18.85 2.48 3.58
N VAL A 136 17.80 1.89 3.00
CA VAL A 136 17.91 1.22 1.69
C VAL A 136 17.91 2.18 0.52
N LEU A 137 17.57 3.45 0.71
CA LEU A 137 17.67 4.49 -0.32
C LEU A 137 19.11 4.88 -0.59
N ARG A 138 19.47 5.00 -1.86
CA ARG A 138 20.72 5.60 -2.32
C ARG A 138 20.80 7.08 -1.96
N LYS A 139 22.00 7.64 -1.89
CA LYS A 139 22.16 9.09 -1.77
C LYS A 139 21.52 9.80 -2.94
N GLY A 140 20.64 10.75 -2.65
CA GLY A 140 19.81 11.43 -3.64
C GLY A 140 18.59 10.63 -4.11
N GLY A 141 18.35 9.46 -3.52
CA GLY A 141 17.11 8.70 -3.69
C GLY A 141 15.90 9.40 -3.06
N VAL A 142 14.72 9.02 -3.45
CA VAL A 142 13.46 9.64 -3.03
C VAL A 142 12.56 8.62 -2.32
N LEU A 143 11.90 9.04 -1.23
CA LEU A 143 10.82 8.32 -0.58
C LEU A 143 9.49 8.99 -0.94
N LEU A 144 8.56 8.25 -1.53
CA LEU A 144 7.21 8.71 -1.82
C LEU A 144 6.20 7.89 -1.00
N VAL A 145 5.42 8.60 -0.20
CA VAL A 145 4.38 7.99 0.65
C VAL A 145 3.03 8.55 0.26
N PHE A 146 2.12 7.68 -0.15
CA PHE A 146 0.75 8.00 -0.49
C PHE A 146 -0.18 7.32 0.52
N ASP A 147 -0.75 8.11 1.41
CA ASP A 147 -1.62 7.58 2.45
C ASP A 147 -2.71 8.58 2.84
N ALA A 148 -3.72 8.12 3.56
CA ALA A 148 -4.82 8.92 4.04
C ALA A 148 -5.14 8.60 5.52
N CYS A 149 -5.84 9.53 6.18
CA CYS A 149 -6.33 9.33 7.53
C CYS A 149 -7.60 8.48 7.55
N TRP A 150 -7.49 7.19 7.19
CA TRP A 150 -8.60 6.28 6.96
C TRP A 150 -9.52 6.11 8.17
N TYR A 151 -8.96 6.10 9.40
CA TYR A 151 -9.67 5.72 10.63
C TYR A 151 -9.85 6.86 11.64
N LEU A 152 -9.52 8.11 11.25
CA LEU A 152 -9.63 9.25 12.16
C LEU A 152 -11.07 9.47 12.67
N HIS A 153 -12.06 9.06 11.89
CA HIS A 153 -13.47 9.11 12.28
C HIS A 153 -13.79 8.23 13.50
N LEU A 154 -13.01 7.16 13.77
CA LEU A 154 -13.20 6.30 14.95
C LEU A 154 -12.87 6.99 16.27
N PHE A 155 -12.15 8.12 16.23
CA PHE A 155 -11.64 8.84 17.41
C PHE A 155 -12.22 10.27 17.55
N ASP A 156 -13.11 10.69 16.65
CA ASP A 156 -13.71 12.04 16.64
C ASP A 156 -15.18 11.96 16.21
N GLU A 157 -16.10 12.28 17.14
CA GLU A 157 -17.54 12.22 16.91
C GLU A 157 -18.02 13.12 15.75
N LYS A 158 -17.38 14.27 15.54
CA LYS A 158 -17.75 15.17 14.44
C LYS A 158 -17.36 14.56 13.11
N ARG A 159 -16.17 13.97 13.07
CA ARG A 159 -15.68 13.26 11.86
C ARG A 159 -16.48 11.99 11.59
N MET A 160 -16.90 11.28 12.64
CA MET A 160 -17.80 10.12 12.48
C MET A 160 -19.11 10.52 11.78
N LYS A 161 -19.75 11.61 12.21
CA LYS A 161 -20.97 12.09 11.55
C LYS A 161 -20.76 12.46 10.09
N VAL A 162 -19.67 13.16 9.78
CA VAL A 162 -19.31 13.50 8.40
C VAL A 162 -19.06 12.24 7.57
N PHE A 163 -18.34 11.27 8.12
CA PHE A 163 -18.06 10.00 7.46
C PHE A 163 -19.34 9.18 7.18
N GLU A 164 -20.26 9.11 8.16
CA GLU A 164 -21.55 8.43 7.99
C GLU A 164 -22.41 9.12 6.91
N GLU A 165 -22.49 10.44 6.93
CA GLU A 165 -23.20 11.22 5.91
C GLU A 165 -22.62 10.99 4.51
N TYR A 166 -21.30 11.03 4.39
CA TYR A 166 -20.60 10.77 3.13
C TYR A 166 -20.86 9.34 2.62
N ASN A 167 -20.73 8.32 3.49
CA ASN A 167 -21.03 6.94 3.15
C ASN A 167 -22.48 6.73 2.72
N ASN A 168 -23.44 7.36 3.41
CA ASN A 168 -24.85 7.28 3.03
C ASN A 168 -25.12 7.91 1.64
N ASN A 169 -24.42 8.98 1.32
CA ASN A 169 -24.49 9.60 -0.01
C ASN A 169 -23.89 8.69 -1.10
N LEU A 170 -22.76 8.03 -0.81
CA LEU A 170 -22.17 7.04 -1.73
C LEU A 170 -23.11 5.86 -1.96
N ARG A 171 -23.71 5.31 -0.90
CA ARG A 171 -24.69 4.21 -1.01
C ARG A 171 -25.91 4.59 -1.87
N LYS A 172 -26.41 5.82 -1.70
CA LYS A 172 -27.51 6.34 -2.53
C LYS A 172 -27.11 6.50 -3.99
N LYS A 173 -25.88 6.95 -4.26
CA LYS A 173 -25.43 7.26 -5.63
C LYS A 173 -24.90 6.05 -6.38
N TYR A 174 -24.17 5.17 -5.68
CA TYR A 174 -23.41 4.07 -6.29
C TYR A 174 -23.81 2.68 -5.79
N GLY A 175 -24.75 2.59 -4.81
CA GLY A 175 -25.19 1.33 -4.24
C GLY A 175 -24.29 0.74 -3.15
N HIS A 176 -23.15 1.37 -2.84
CA HIS A 176 -22.22 0.92 -1.80
C HIS A 176 -21.47 2.10 -1.17
N GLY A 177 -21.04 1.95 0.09
CA GLY A 177 -20.13 2.86 0.80
C GLY A 177 -18.67 2.46 0.62
N ILE A 178 -17.75 3.20 1.28
CA ILE A 178 -16.29 3.01 1.16
C ILE A 178 -15.86 1.61 1.57
N PHE A 179 -16.43 1.07 2.67
CA PHE A 179 -16.01 -0.22 3.25
C PHE A 179 -17.04 -1.35 3.06
N ASP A 180 -18.13 -1.13 2.32
CA ASP A 180 -19.23 -2.10 2.19
C ASP A 180 -18.80 -3.42 1.51
N GLY A 181 -17.65 -3.49 0.86
CA GLY A 181 -17.06 -4.70 0.28
C GLY A 181 -16.12 -5.48 1.21
N HIS A 182 -15.69 -4.89 2.33
CA HIS A 182 -14.75 -5.51 3.24
C HIS A 182 -15.45 -6.48 4.20
N LYS A 183 -14.99 -7.75 4.22
CA LYS A 183 -15.60 -8.82 5.04
C LYS A 183 -15.32 -8.66 6.54
N ASN A 184 -14.27 -7.94 6.92
CA ASN A 184 -13.73 -7.88 8.27
C ASN A 184 -13.67 -6.46 8.86
N THR A 185 -14.65 -5.59 8.57
CA THR A 185 -14.67 -4.19 9.06
C THR A 185 -14.50 -4.10 10.58
N LYS A 186 -15.18 -4.94 11.37
CA LYS A 186 -15.00 -4.96 12.85
C LYS A 186 -13.57 -5.29 13.26
N LYS A 187 -12.93 -6.29 12.64
CA LYS A 187 -11.54 -6.67 12.93
C LYS A 187 -10.59 -5.54 12.53
N CYS A 188 -10.88 -4.85 11.45
CA CYS A 188 -10.13 -3.68 11.00
C CYS A 188 -10.24 -2.52 12.01
N ASP A 189 -11.45 -2.21 12.49
CA ASP A 189 -11.68 -1.16 13.49
C ASP A 189 -10.98 -1.47 14.82
N GLU A 190 -11.04 -2.74 15.27
CA GLU A 190 -10.35 -3.19 16.48
C GLU A 190 -8.83 -3.11 16.34
N LEU A 191 -8.29 -3.50 15.17
CA LEU A 191 -6.86 -3.39 14.86
C LEU A 191 -6.44 -1.92 14.82
N SER A 192 -7.18 -1.06 14.12
CA SER A 192 -6.88 0.36 13.98
C SER A 192 -6.79 1.09 15.32
N LYS A 193 -7.60 0.67 16.31
CA LYS A 193 -7.54 1.21 17.69
C LYS A 193 -6.28 0.84 18.46
N LYS A 194 -5.55 -0.20 18.03
CA LYS A 194 -4.29 -0.65 18.65
C LYS A 194 -3.05 -0.04 17.99
N LEU A 195 -3.21 0.61 16.84
CA LEU A 195 -2.09 1.12 16.07
C LEU A 195 -1.63 2.50 16.58
N PHE A 196 -0.36 2.81 16.32
CA PHE A 196 0.29 4.05 16.75
C PHE A 196 -0.48 5.33 16.37
N MET A 197 -1.17 5.32 15.23
CA MET A 197 -1.96 6.47 14.75
C MET A 197 -3.25 6.70 15.53
N SER A 198 -3.63 5.79 16.45
CA SER A 198 -4.84 5.90 17.26
C SER A 198 -4.67 6.76 18.50
N ASP A 199 -3.45 7.03 18.94
CA ASP A 199 -3.16 7.69 20.21
C ASP A 199 -3.02 9.22 20.12
N LYS A 200 -3.40 9.84 19.00
CA LYS A 200 -3.22 11.29 18.78
C LYS A 200 -4.50 11.94 18.27
#